data_25f8aee2920581fcfa6eafa77c8b6043
#
_entry.id   25f8aee2920581fcfa6eafa77c8b6043
#
_cell.length_a   1.000
_cell.length_b   1.000
_cell.length_c   1.000
_cell.angle_alpha   90.00
_cell.angle_beta   90.00
_cell.angle_gamma   90.00
#
_symmetry.space_group_name_H-M   'P 1'
#
loop_
_entity.id
_entity.type
_entity.pdbx_description
1 polymer ?
#
loop_
_entity_poly.entity_id
_entity_poly.type
_entity_poly.pdbx_seq_one_letter_code
_entity_poly.pdbx_strand_id
1 'polypeptide(L)'
;MFFNRFALFLILGSVVVQAQYTDQINSNRPGASIGAFAVGKNVIQAEFGLAFRHYSHSGYNNSTFDGGIGFLSLRWGFWLETLELTVESKYLRGSLNSKLAAQPLRTPKQGFIQNFIGLKYLLYDPFKKERDVNVYSWKANNGFKLRDLIPAVSLTLGGNYSRKDNPFPYNNVFGSIYRPLLFQNLGVPPDEEPPVNLRGTLATQSHFLGTWVFVTNFNYDRYLSDYPEMSYILTLTHTLDPLWSVYVEHQGSQSDLFQDSLYRLGAAYLFSEDIQLEATLGASSKSAPSSIFANVGVSYRLDF
;
A
#
# COMPACT_ATOMS: atom_id res chain seq x y z
N MET A 1 5.51 -25.01 37.68
CA MET A 1 6.52 -24.62 36.68
C MET A 1 5.94 -23.73 35.56
N PHE A 2 4.68 -23.29 35.63
CA PHE A 2 4.00 -22.42 34.64
C PHE A 2 4.03 -20.91 34.97
N PHE A 3 4.29 -20.55 36.23
CA PHE A 3 4.25 -19.14 36.71
C PHE A 3 5.45 -18.29 36.28
N ASN A 4 6.62 -18.90 36.02
CA ASN A 4 7.83 -18.16 35.64
C ASN A 4 7.90 -17.74 34.18
N ARG A 5 7.09 -18.31 33.30
CA ARG A 5 7.07 -17.93 31.89
C ARG A 5 6.15 -16.73 31.61
N PHE A 6 5.15 -16.52 32.46
CA PHE A 6 4.26 -15.36 32.39
C PHE A 6 4.91 -14.06 32.89
N ALA A 7 5.79 -14.18 33.89
CA ALA A 7 6.55 -13.04 34.41
C ALA A 7 7.60 -12.52 33.41
N LEU A 8 8.16 -13.39 32.56
CA LEU A 8 9.12 -12.98 31.51
C LEU A 8 8.45 -12.18 30.38
N PHE A 9 7.17 -12.43 30.14
CA PHE A 9 6.38 -11.66 29.15
C PHE A 9 5.99 -10.27 29.65
N LEU A 10 5.84 -10.10 30.96
CA LEU A 10 5.50 -8.81 31.58
C LEU A 10 6.71 -7.87 31.75
N ILE A 11 7.94 -8.41 31.77
CA ILE A 11 9.17 -7.60 31.86
C ILE A 11 9.59 -7.05 30.49
N LEU A 12 9.15 -7.67 29.38
CA LEU A 12 9.36 -7.15 28.01
C LEU A 12 8.44 -5.97 27.65
N GLY A 13 7.43 -5.66 28.49
CA GLY A 13 6.45 -4.60 28.25
C GLY A 13 6.82 -3.21 28.74
N SER A 14 7.99 -3.00 29.36
CA SER A 14 8.33 -1.71 30.00
C SER A 14 9.50 -0.95 29.38
N VAL A 15 9.84 -1.26 28.12
CA VAL A 15 10.69 -0.33 27.35
C VAL A 15 9.78 0.76 26.82
N VAL A 16 9.74 1.91 27.50
CA VAL A 16 9.15 3.14 26.95
C VAL A 16 10.00 3.53 25.76
N VAL A 17 9.55 3.10 24.58
CA VAL A 17 10.16 3.39 23.31
C VAL A 17 9.62 4.74 22.90
N GLN A 18 10.38 5.81 23.07
CA GLN A 18 10.11 7.06 22.37
C GLN A 18 10.48 6.82 20.89
N ALA A 19 9.49 6.54 20.04
CA ALA A 19 9.66 6.62 18.61
C ALA A 19 9.82 8.09 18.23
N GLN A 20 10.60 8.38 17.20
CA GLN A 20 10.71 9.74 16.68
C GLN A 20 9.36 10.13 16.08
N TYR A 21 8.59 10.92 16.81
CA TYR A 21 7.38 11.55 16.35
C TYR A 21 7.76 12.62 15.34
N THR A 22 7.22 12.56 14.14
CA THR A 22 7.38 13.63 13.16
C THR A 22 6.20 14.58 13.28
N ASP A 23 6.46 15.88 13.54
CA ASP A 23 5.42 16.92 13.57
C ASP A 23 4.79 17.15 12.19
N GLN A 24 5.39 16.61 11.14
CA GLN A 24 4.98 16.72 9.77
C GLN A 24 4.27 15.46 9.28
N ILE A 25 3.28 15.62 8.39
CA ILE A 25 2.57 14.51 7.76
C ILE A 25 3.52 13.52 7.08
N ASN A 26 3.35 12.23 7.38
CA ASN A 26 4.05 11.12 6.74
C ASN A 26 3.04 10.22 6.02
N SER A 27 2.65 10.63 4.82
CA SER A 27 1.68 9.90 4.02
C SER A 27 2.28 8.63 3.40
N ASN A 28 1.47 7.56 3.33
CA ASN A 28 1.78 6.38 2.51
C ASN A 28 1.54 6.65 1.02
N ARG A 29 0.98 7.80 0.69
CA ARG A 29 0.72 8.25 -0.68
C ARG A 29 1.86 9.16 -1.17
N PRO A 30 2.03 9.30 -2.48
CA PRO A 30 1.17 8.91 -3.60
C PRO A 30 1.40 7.50 -4.16
N GLY A 31 2.33 6.75 -3.63
CA GLY A 31 2.60 5.36 -4.05
C GLY A 31 1.56 4.36 -3.57
N ALA A 32 1.88 3.08 -3.72
CA ALA A 32 1.16 1.98 -3.13
C ALA A 32 1.90 1.38 -1.93
N SER A 33 3.15 1.78 -1.69
CA SER A 33 3.94 1.32 -0.55
C SER A 33 3.44 1.91 0.77
N ILE A 34 3.56 1.09 1.81
CA ILE A 34 3.27 1.46 3.19
C ILE A 34 4.60 1.72 3.89
N GLY A 35 4.78 2.91 4.45
CA GLY A 35 5.96 3.25 5.24
C GLY A 35 6.06 2.40 6.52
N ALA A 36 7.27 2.25 7.06
CA ALA A 36 7.48 1.46 8.28
C ALA A 36 6.97 2.18 9.54
N PHE A 37 7.02 3.51 9.58
CA PHE A 37 6.65 4.28 10.77
C PHE A 37 5.14 4.34 10.98
N ALA A 38 4.71 4.28 12.23
CA ALA A 38 3.35 4.59 12.64
C ALA A 38 3.12 6.12 12.64
N VAL A 39 1.86 6.55 12.63
CA VAL A 39 1.51 7.99 12.64
C VAL A 39 1.81 8.67 13.98
N GLY A 40 2.06 7.90 15.04
CA GLY A 40 2.26 8.41 16.39
C GLY A 40 0.98 8.40 17.23
N LYS A 41 1.14 8.52 18.56
CA LYS A 41 0.02 8.51 19.49
C LYS A 41 -0.80 9.80 19.36
N ASN A 42 -2.12 9.68 19.50
CA ASN A 42 -3.09 10.79 19.37
C ASN A 42 -3.08 11.47 18.00
N VAL A 43 -2.73 10.74 16.95
CA VAL A 43 -2.76 11.22 15.56
C VAL A 43 -3.79 10.43 14.77
N ILE A 44 -4.62 11.13 14.01
CA ILE A 44 -5.45 10.57 12.95
C ILE A 44 -4.95 11.15 11.63
N GLN A 45 -4.66 10.27 10.68
CA GLN A 45 -4.32 10.66 9.31
C GLN A 45 -5.34 10.06 8.36
N ALA A 46 -5.94 10.90 7.53
CA ALA A 46 -6.89 10.51 6.49
C ALA A 46 -6.29 10.76 5.11
N GLU A 47 -6.37 9.78 4.23
CA GLU A 47 -5.86 9.84 2.87
C GLU A 47 -6.99 9.53 1.89
N PHE A 48 -7.28 10.45 0.99
CA PHE A 48 -8.33 10.33 -0.02
C PHE A 48 -7.75 10.46 -1.41
N GLY A 49 -8.36 9.81 -2.40
CA GLY A 49 -7.97 10.05 -3.77
C GLY A 49 -8.83 9.34 -4.79
N LEU A 50 -8.51 9.66 -6.04
CA LEU A 50 -9.11 9.09 -7.22
C LEU A 50 -8.03 8.49 -8.11
N ALA A 51 -8.28 7.30 -8.62
CA ALA A 51 -7.44 6.63 -9.60
C ALA A 51 -8.25 6.38 -10.87
N PHE A 52 -7.71 6.79 -12.00
CA PHE A 52 -8.27 6.51 -13.32
C PHE A 52 -7.51 5.33 -13.92
N ARG A 53 -8.23 4.32 -14.39
CA ARG A 53 -7.67 3.06 -14.89
C ARG A 53 -8.15 2.76 -16.29
N HIS A 54 -7.19 2.44 -17.17
CA HIS A 54 -7.45 1.87 -18.48
C HIS A 54 -6.75 0.52 -18.59
N TYR A 55 -7.49 -0.54 -18.93
CA TYR A 55 -6.95 -1.86 -19.22
C TYR A 55 -7.31 -2.26 -20.64
N SER A 56 -6.40 -2.94 -21.33
CA SER A 56 -6.63 -3.52 -22.66
C SER A 56 -6.14 -4.96 -22.68
N HIS A 57 -7.00 -5.87 -23.16
CA HIS A 57 -6.70 -7.30 -23.22
C HIS A 57 -6.95 -7.85 -24.62
N SER A 58 -5.89 -8.00 -25.43
CA SER A 58 -5.95 -8.49 -26.81
C SER A 58 -6.41 -9.95 -26.91
N GLY A 59 -6.00 -10.81 -25.95
CA GLY A 59 -6.35 -12.24 -25.92
C GLY A 59 -7.78 -12.53 -25.46
N TYR A 60 -8.51 -11.55 -24.94
CA TYR A 60 -9.89 -11.70 -24.50
C TYR A 60 -10.81 -10.78 -25.31
N ASN A 61 -11.19 -11.22 -26.50
CA ASN A 61 -12.11 -10.53 -27.41
C ASN A 61 -11.77 -9.04 -27.63
N ASN A 62 -10.49 -8.70 -27.63
CA ASN A 62 -10.01 -7.31 -27.67
C ASN A 62 -10.76 -6.40 -26.68
N SER A 63 -10.96 -6.89 -25.46
CA SER A 63 -11.71 -6.16 -24.44
C SER A 63 -10.89 -5.00 -23.88
N THR A 64 -11.58 -3.93 -23.51
CA THR A 64 -11.01 -2.80 -22.77
C THR A 64 -11.86 -2.52 -21.54
N PHE A 65 -11.21 -2.11 -20.48
CA PHE A 65 -11.89 -1.61 -19.28
C PHE A 65 -11.45 -0.18 -19.00
N ASP A 66 -12.44 0.70 -18.82
CA ASP A 66 -12.25 2.09 -18.45
C ASP A 66 -13.01 2.36 -17.14
N GLY A 67 -12.31 2.88 -16.12
CA GLY A 67 -12.94 3.11 -14.84
C GLY A 67 -12.16 4.02 -13.91
N GLY A 68 -12.85 4.44 -12.85
CA GLY A 68 -12.31 5.18 -11.73
C GLY A 68 -12.37 4.35 -10.44
N ILE A 69 -11.38 4.55 -9.56
CA ILE A 69 -11.35 3.99 -8.23
C ILE A 69 -11.26 5.14 -7.24
N GLY A 70 -12.28 5.30 -6.38
CA GLY A 70 -12.17 6.12 -5.18
C GLY A 70 -11.49 5.32 -4.08
N PHE A 71 -10.55 5.91 -3.36
CA PHE A 71 -9.95 5.29 -2.20
C PHE A 71 -10.00 6.20 -0.98
N LEU A 72 -10.12 5.56 0.18
CA LEU A 72 -10.04 6.13 1.51
C LEU A 72 -9.10 5.27 2.34
N SER A 73 -8.15 5.88 3.02
CA SER A 73 -7.33 5.26 4.06
C SER A 73 -7.37 6.12 5.31
N LEU A 74 -7.60 5.48 6.46
CA LEU A 74 -7.55 6.11 7.78
C LEU A 74 -6.50 5.39 8.60
N ARG A 75 -5.62 6.15 9.24
CA ARG A 75 -4.56 5.67 10.13
C ARG A 75 -4.71 6.36 11.47
N TRP A 76 -4.80 5.61 12.55
CA TRP A 76 -5.02 6.13 13.89
C TRP A 76 -4.02 5.55 14.89
N GLY A 77 -3.19 6.41 15.47
CA GLY A 77 -2.33 6.08 16.60
C GLY A 77 -3.05 6.36 17.92
N PHE A 78 -3.50 5.30 18.61
CA PHE A 78 -4.42 5.46 19.73
C PHE A 78 -3.82 5.09 21.09
N TRP A 79 -2.80 4.25 21.13
CA TRP A 79 -2.28 3.73 22.40
C TRP A 79 -0.77 3.91 22.57
N LEU A 80 0.01 3.43 21.61
CA LEU A 80 1.47 3.48 21.59
C LEU A 80 1.95 4.27 20.38
N GLU A 81 3.11 4.94 20.51
CA GLU A 81 3.78 5.61 19.40
C GLU A 81 4.09 4.67 18.21
N THR A 82 4.25 3.39 18.52
CA THR A 82 4.63 2.35 17.57
C THR A 82 3.45 1.57 17.00
N LEU A 83 2.22 1.84 17.46
CA LEU A 83 1.02 1.08 17.10
C LEU A 83 0.01 1.99 16.39
N GLU A 84 -0.46 1.58 15.22
CA GLU A 84 -1.56 2.25 14.52
C GLU A 84 -2.64 1.27 14.07
N LEU A 85 -3.88 1.71 14.12
CA LEU A 85 -5.01 1.11 13.45
C LEU A 85 -5.09 1.66 12.02
N THR A 86 -5.21 0.77 11.03
CA THR A 86 -5.35 1.15 9.62
C THR A 86 -6.69 0.63 9.10
N VAL A 87 -7.45 1.51 8.44
CA VAL A 87 -8.69 1.17 7.73
C VAL A 87 -8.57 1.63 6.30
N GLU A 88 -8.78 0.73 5.33
CA GLU A 88 -8.71 1.06 3.91
C GLU A 88 -10.00 0.64 3.20
N SER A 89 -10.49 1.48 2.32
CA SER A 89 -11.63 1.17 1.46
C SER A 89 -11.36 1.65 0.03
N LYS A 90 -11.70 0.80 -0.95
CA LYS A 90 -11.59 1.14 -2.37
C LYS A 90 -12.88 0.78 -3.09
N TYR A 91 -13.45 1.75 -3.80
CA TYR A 91 -14.65 1.59 -4.59
C TYR A 91 -14.35 1.83 -6.06
N LEU A 92 -14.67 0.84 -6.91
CA LEU A 92 -14.50 0.88 -8.36
C LEU A 92 -15.82 1.23 -9.05
N ARG A 93 -15.75 2.06 -10.07
CA ARG A 93 -16.84 2.26 -11.04
C ARG A 93 -16.25 2.39 -12.45
N GLY A 94 -16.72 1.55 -13.39
CA GLY A 94 -16.21 1.57 -14.74
C GLY A 94 -17.07 0.74 -15.69
N SER A 95 -16.56 0.52 -16.90
CA SER A 95 -17.22 -0.30 -17.91
C SER A 95 -16.22 -1.19 -18.64
N LEU A 96 -16.59 -2.46 -18.77
CA LEU A 96 -15.91 -3.43 -19.62
C LEU A 96 -16.55 -3.41 -21.01
N ASN A 97 -15.76 -3.12 -22.04
CA ASN A 97 -16.16 -3.15 -23.44
C ASN A 97 -15.54 -4.40 -24.08
N SER A 98 -16.32 -5.23 -24.74
CA SER A 98 -15.86 -6.48 -25.37
C SER A 98 -16.37 -6.57 -26.79
N LYS A 99 -15.55 -7.06 -27.73
CA LYS A 99 -15.92 -7.29 -29.12
C LYS A 99 -16.36 -8.73 -29.36
N LEU A 100 -17.24 -9.27 -28.54
CA LEU A 100 -17.64 -10.68 -28.58
C LEU A 100 -18.54 -11.02 -29.77
N ALA A 101 -19.16 -10.05 -30.44
CA ALA A 101 -20.08 -10.22 -31.54
C ALA A 101 -19.97 -9.04 -32.52
N ALA A 102 -20.80 -9.06 -33.58
CA ALA A 102 -20.89 -7.97 -34.53
C ALA A 102 -21.21 -6.60 -33.92
N GLN A 103 -21.69 -6.58 -32.65
CA GLN A 103 -21.90 -5.37 -31.87
C GLN A 103 -21.04 -5.38 -30.60
N PRO A 104 -20.39 -4.25 -30.24
CA PRO A 104 -19.63 -4.16 -28.99
C PRO A 104 -20.57 -4.26 -27.78
N LEU A 105 -20.27 -5.21 -26.88
CA LEU A 105 -20.98 -5.36 -25.62
C LEU A 105 -20.32 -4.48 -24.56
N ARG A 106 -21.08 -3.58 -23.96
CA ARG A 106 -20.65 -2.76 -22.84
C ARG A 106 -21.29 -3.23 -21.55
N THR A 107 -20.48 -3.69 -20.61
CA THR A 107 -20.92 -4.17 -19.30
C THR A 107 -20.46 -3.21 -18.21
N PRO A 108 -21.38 -2.52 -17.51
CA PRO A 108 -21.01 -1.67 -16.38
C PRO A 108 -20.53 -2.53 -15.21
N LYS A 109 -19.49 -2.04 -14.51
CA LYS A 109 -18.90 -2.66 -13.33
C LYS A 109 -18.79 -1.63 -12.22
N GLN A 110 -19.31 -1.96 -11.04
CA GLN A 110 -19.19 -1.09 -9.85
C GLN A 110 -19.25 -1.91 -8.56
N GLY A 111 -18.52 -1.49 -7.55
CA GLY A 111 -18.51 -2.14 -6.23
C GLY A 111 -17.24 -1.88 -5.44
N PHE A 112 -17.25 -2.34 -4.19
CA PHE A 112 -16.05 -2.30 -3.36
C PHE A 112 -15.08 -3.39 -3.79
N ILE A 113 -13.83 -3.02 -4.06
CA ILE A 113 -12.76 -3.94 -4.41
C ILE A 113 -11.85 -4.26 -3.22
N GLN A 114 -11.94 -3.46 -2.16
CA GLN A 114 -11.18 -3.66 -0.92
C GLN A 114 -11.90 -2.97 0.24
N ASN A 115 -12.01 -3.66 1.37
CA ASN A 115 -12.34 -3.08 2.68
C ASN A 115 -11.46 -3.80 3.69
N PHE A 116 -10.41 -3.14 4.13
CA PHE A 116 -9.39 -3.70 5.01
C PHE A 116 -9.42 -2.99 6.36
N ILE A 117 -9.25 -3.76 7.42
CA ILE A 117 -8.97 -3.26 8.76
C ILE A 117 -7.79 -4.04 9.34
N GLY A 118 -6.81 -3.35 9.87
CA GLY A 118 -5.61 -3.99 10.40
C GLY A 118 -4.89 -3.16 11.44
N LEU A 119 -3.98 -3.81 12.14
CA LEU A 119 -3.08 -3.21 13.11
C LEU A 119 -1.66 -3.26 12.55
N LYS A 120 -0.96 -2.14 12.57
CA LYS A 120 0.45 -2.03 12.24
C LYS A 120 1.25 -1.76 13.48
N TYR A 121 2.33 -2.50 13.64
CA TYR A 121 3.26 -2.35 14.74
C TYR A 121 4.69 -2.16 14.24
N LEU A 122 5.35 -1.10 14.70
CA LEU A 122 6.75 -0.82 14.42
C LEU A 122 7.61 -1.73 15.30
N LEU A 123 8.25 -2.73 14.68
CA LEU A 123 9.05 -3.76 15.36
C LEU A 123 10.45 -3.25 15.68
N TYR A 124 11.04 -2.48 14.78
CA TYR A 124 12.42 -2.01 14.90
C TYR A 124 12.57 -0.61 14.31
N ASP A 125 13.21 0.29 15.07
CA ASP A 125 13.53 1.65 14.66
C ASP A 125 15.04 1.93 14.86
N PRO A 126 15.84 1.98 13.77
CA PRO A 126 17.26 2.27 13.87
C PRO A 126 17.56 3.74 14.14
N PHE A 127 16.57 4.64 13.96
CA PHE A 127 16.72 6.08 14.10
C PHE A 127 16.43 6.57 15.52
N LYS A 128 15.98 5.68 16.40
CA LYS A 128 15.66 5.98 17.79
C LYS A 128 16.86 6.48 18.62
N LYS A 129 18.09 6.07 18.28
CA LYS A 129 19.29 6.61 18.90
C LYS A 129 19.67 7.91 18.22
N GLU A 130 19.74 8.98 19.01
CA GLU A 130 20.29 10.25 18.55
C GLU A 130 21.64 10.04 17.87
N ARG A 131 21.86 10.71 16.77
CA ARG A 131 23.13 10.67 16.06
C ARG A 131 24.07 11.68 16.67
N ASP A 132 25.28 11.25 16.99
CA ASP A 132 26.36 12.17 17.34
C ASP A 132 26.63 13.07 16.14
N VAL A 133 26.30 14.36 16.27
CA VAL A 133 26.52 15.37 15.23
C VAL A 133 27.97 15.81 15.28
N ASN A 134 28.69 15.59 14.19
CA ASN A 134 30.03 16.14 14.05
C ASN A 134 29.96 17.64 13.74
N VAL A 135 30.19 18.49 14.74
CA VAL A 135 30.11 19.95 14.61
C VAL A 135 31.18 20.55 13.69
N TYR A 136 32.23 19.78 13.34
CA TYR A 136 33.35 20.26 12.51
C TYR A 136 33.23 19.86 11.05
N SER A 137 32.32 18.96 10.65
CA SER A 137 32.23 18.47 9.28
C SER A 137 30.82 18.17 8.84
N TRP A 138 30.29 19.06 7.97
CA TRP A 138 29.01 18.81 7.28
C TRP A 138 29.02 17.48 6.50
N LYS A 139 30.12 17.18 5.80
CA LYS A 139 30.27 15.94 5.01
C LYS A 139 30.23 14.68 5.89
N ALA A 140 30.76 14.74 7.11
CA ALA A 140 30.70 13.62 8.05
C ALA A 140 29.27 13.33 8.53
N ASN A 141 28.40 14.34 8.60
CA ASN A 141 27.01 14.19 8.99
C ASN A 141 26.13 13.71 7.82
N ASN A 142 26.36 14.22 6.61
CA ASN A 142 25.49 14.03 5.43
C ASN A 142 26.08 13.07 4.38
N GLY A 143 27.28 12.50 4.61
CA GLY A 143 27.86 11.48 3.75
C GLY A 143 27.14 10.13 3.89
N PHE A 144 27.18 9.31 2.85
CA PHE A 144 26.63 7.95 2.87
C PHE A 144 27.35 7.09 3.94
N LYS A 145 26.56 6.44 4.79
CA LYS A 145 27.05 5.50 5.80
C LYS A 145 26.30 4.17 5.63
N LEU A 146 27.02 3.05 5.69
CA LEU A 146 26.40 1.72 5.60
C LEU A 146 25.32 1.50 6.67
N ARG A 147 25.43 2.14 7.82
CA ARG A 147 24.41 2.11 8.88
C ARG A 147 23.07 2.72 8.43
N ASP A 148 23.07 3.67 7.49
CA ASP A 148 21.87 4.32 6.98
C ASP A 148 21.02 3.37 6.12
N LEU A 149 21.58 2.22 5.68
CA LEU A 149 20.86 1.17 5.00
C LEU A 149 20.09 0.24 5.96
N ILE A 150 20.37 0.29 7.27
CA ILE A 150 19.61 -0.50 8.25
C ILE A 150 18.19 0.05 8.30
N PRO A 151 17.16 -0.73 7.91
CA PRO A 151 15.80 -0.21 7.83
C PRO A 151 15.09 -0.21 9.16
N ALA A 152 14.16 0.72 9.32
CA ALA A 152 13.03 0.53 10.22
C ALA A 152 12.14 -0.60 9.69
N VAL A 153 11.55 -1.39 10.59
CA VAL A 153 10.74 -2.57 10.22
C VAL A 153 9.41 -2.54 10.94
N SER A 154 8.33 -2.72 10.21
CA SER A 154 6.99 -2.86 10.78
C SER A 154 6.23 -4.04 10.19
N LEU A 155 5.28 -4.55 10.95
CA LEU A 155 4.36 -5.60 10.56
C LEU A 155 2.93 -5.08 10.66
N THR A 156 2.17 -5.21 9.57
CA THR A 156 0.74 -4.96 9.55
C THR A 156 0.01 -6.27 9.37
N LEU A 157 -0.95 -6.55 10.25
CA LEU A 157 -1.82 -7.73 10.15
C LEU A 157 -3.27 -7.27 10.21
N GLY A 158 -4.11 -7.82 9.34
CA GLY A 158 -5.52 -7.48 9.32
C GLY A 158 -6.33 -8.35 8.38
N GLY A 159 -7.61 -7.99 8.24
CA GLY A 159 -8.56 -8.69 7.39
C GLY A 159 -9.21 -7.79 6.36
N ASN A 160 -9.43 -8.33 5.18
CA ASN A 160 -10.30 -7.77 4.17
C ASN A 160 -11.69 -8.36 4.33
N TYR A 161 -12.71 -7.52 4.26
CA TYR A 161 -14.11 -7.94 4.25
C TYR A 161 -14.73 -7.73 2.87
N SER A 162 -15.38 -8.75 2.35
CA SER A 162 -16.15 -8.72 1.10
C SER A 162 -17.53 -9.30 1.32
N ARG A 163 -18.57 -8.66 0.77
CA ARG A 163 -19.92 -9.23 0.80
C ARG A 163 -20.02 -10.41 -0.17
N LYS A 164 -20.84 -11.42 0.15
CA LYS A 164 -21.05 -12.61 -0.70
C LYS A 164 -21.57 -12.27 -2.11
N ASP A 165 -22.33 -11.19 -2.23
CA ASP A 165 -22.90 -10.68 -3.49
C ASP A 165 -22.01 -9.62 -4.17
N ASN A 166 -20.79 -9.43 -3.68
CA ASN A 166 -19.86 -8.47 -4.27
C ASN A 166 -19.39 -8.95 -5.64
N PRO A 167 -19.59 -8.18 -6.71
CA PRO A 167 -19.10 -8.54 -8.05
C PRO A 167 -17.58 -8.47 -8.18
N PHE A 168 -16.88 -7.97 -7.16
CA PHE A 168 -15.42 -7.81 -7.12
C PHE A 168 -14.85 -8.44 -5.85
N PRO A 169 -14.77 -9.76 -5.76
CA PRO A 169 -14.24 -10.43 -4.58
C PRO A 169 -12.73 -10.24 -4.39
N TYR A 170 -12.04 -9.68 -5.39
CA TYR A 170 -10.59 -9.56 -5.42
C TYR A 170 -10.11 -8.14 -5.15
N ASN A 171 -8.97 -8.02 -4.46
CA ASN A 171 -8.39 -6.75 -4.03
C ASN A 171 -7.82 -5.88 -5.16
N ASN A 172 -7.55 -6.46 -6.31
CA ASN A 172 -7.00 -5.72 -7.44
C ASN A 172 -7.98 -5.65 -8.60
N VAL A 173 -7.84 -4.61 -9.41
CA VAL A 173 -8.75 -4.37 -10.54
C VAL A 173 -8.63 -5.48 -11.58
N PHE A 174 -7.42 -5.98 -11.83
CA PHE A 174 -7.19 -7.07 -12.77
C PHE A 174 -7.92 -8.35 -12.32
N GLY A 175 -7.69 -8.81 -11.10
CA GLY A 175 -8.35 -9.98 -10.55
C GLY A 175 -9.87 -9.84 -10.56
N SER A 176 -10.38 -8.65 -10.23
CA SER A 176 -11.83 -8.38 -10.21
C SER A 176 -12.50 -8.41 -11.57
N ILE A 177 -11.77 -8.11 -12.65
CA ILE A 177 -12.35 -8.02 -14.00
C ILE A 177 -12.07 -9.27 -14.82
N TYR A 178 -10.83 -9.72 -14.85
CA TYR A 178 -10.38 -10.74 -15.79
C TYR A 178 -10.33 -12.15 -15.20
N ARG A 179 -10.12 -12.30 -13.90
CA ARG A 179 -10.04 -13.62 -13.26
C ARG A 179 -11.36 -14.41 -13.35
N PRO A 180 -12.55 -13.82 -13.11
CA PRO A 180 -13.81 -14.54 -13.31
C PRO A 180 -14.01 -15.02 -14.74
N LEU A 181 -13.52 -14.26 -15.73
CA LEU A 181 -13.61 -14.62 -17.13
C LEU A 181 -12.67 -15.78 -17.48
N LEU A 182 -11.48 -15.85 -16.87
CA LEU A 182 -10.56 -16.97 -17.05
C LEU A 182 -11.18 -18.26 -16.50
N PHE A 183 -11.80 -18.25 -15.33
CA PHE A 183 -12.48 -19.41 -14.77
C PHE A 183 -13.61 -19.89 -15.66
N GLN A 184 -14.44 -19.00 -16.17
CA GLN A 184 -15.51 -19.33 -17.08
C GLN A 184 -15.01 -20.01 -18.35
N ASN A 185 -13.91 -19.51 -18.93
CA ASN A 185 -13.31 -20.09 -20.14
C ASN A 185 -12.65 -21.43 -19.91
N LEU A 186 -12.13 -21.69 -18.72
CA LEU A 186 -11.52 -22.97 -18.34
C LEU A 186 -12.55 -23.99 -17.84
N GLY A 187 -13.84 -23.65 -17.79
CA GLY A 187 -14.89 -24.50 -17.24
C GLY A 187 -14.76 -24.75 -15.73
N VAL A 188 -13.98 -23.92 -15.04
CA VAL A 188 -13.82 -23.99 -13.59
C VAL A 188 -14.97 -23.23 -12.94
N PRO A 189 -15.62 -23.75 -11.90
CA PRO A 189 -16.64 -23.02 -11.14
C PRO A 189 -16.06 -21.68 -10.64
N PRO A 190 -16.88 -20.62 -10.57
CA PRO A 190 -16.44 -19.39 -9.95
C PRO A 190 -15.97 -19.66 -8.54
N ASP A 191 -14.81 -19.16 -8.21
CA ASP A 191 -14.21 -19.27 -6.90
C ASP A 191 -15.10 -18.53 -5.88
N GLU A 192 -15.62 -19.23 -4.88
CA GLU A 192 -16.35 -18.63 -3.77
C GLU A 192 -15.34 -18.08 -2.78
N GLU A 193 -14.96 -16.82 -2.99
CA GLU A 193 -14.10 -16.14 -2.04
C GLU A 193 -14.75 -16.06 -0.65
N PRO A 194 -14.02 -16.40 0.42
CA PRO A 194 -14.54 -16.25 1.76
C PRO A 194 -14.86 -14.78 2.05
N PRO A 195 -15.92 -14.48 2.83
CA PRO A 195 -16.31 -13.10 3.14
C PRO A 195 -15.24 -12.34 3.92
N VAL A 196 -14.34 -13.05 4.57
CA VAL A 196 -13.17 -12.49 5.27
C VAL A 196 -11.94 -13.25 4.82
N ASN A 197 -10.93 -12.52 4.39
CA ASN A 197 -9.59 -13.03 4.14
C ASN A 197 -8.54 -12.20 4.88
N LEU A 198 -7.40 -12.79 5.20
CA LEU A 198 -6.36 -12.14 5.98
C LEU A 198 -5.26 -11.59 5.06
N ARG A 199 -4.69 -10.46 5.47
CA ARG A 199 -3.52 -9.84 4.84
C ARG A 199 -2.45 -9.56 5.88
N GLY A 200 -1.21 -9.93 5.55
CA GLY A 200 0.00 -9.56 6.26
C GLY A 200 0.91 -8.71 5.37
N THR A 201 1.46 -7.63 5.91
CA THR A 201 2.43 -6.76 5.22
C THR A 201 3.64 -6.54 6.13
N LEU A 202 4.81 -6.94 5.67
CA LEU A 202 6.10 -6.56 6.25
C LEU A 202 6.61 -5.34 5.50
N ALA A 203 6.76 -4.21 6.19
CA ALA A 203 7.28 -2.99 5.61
C ALA A 203 8.67 -2.67 6.18
N THR A 204 9.59 -2.26 5.30
CA THR A 204 10.91 -1.77 5.70
C THR A 204 11.15 -0.39 5.11
N GLN A 205 11.86 0.47 5.84
CA GLN A 205 12.13 1.84 5.40
C GLN A 205 13.52 2.29 5.84
N SER A 206 14.35 2.65 4.85
CA SER A 206 15.71 3.16 5.04
C SER A 206 15.81 4.60 4.61
N HIS A 207 16.58 5.42 5.35
CA HIS A 207 16.83 6.82 5.03
C HIS A 207 18.32 7.03 4.82
N PHE A 208 18.74 7.53 3.68
CA PHE A 208 20.15 7.72 3.35
C PHE A 208 20.39 9.02 2.57
N LEU A 209 21.61 9.50 2.59
CA LEU A 209 22.04 10.76 1.95
C LEU A 209 21.18 11.99 2.33
N GLY A 210 20.45 11.93 3.45
CA GLY A 210 19.64 13.02 3.97
C GLY A 210 18.30 13.27 3.25
N THR A 211 18.20 12.96 1.96
CA THR A 211 17.04 13.28 1.11
C THR A 211 16.42 12.06 0.42
N TRP A 212 17.00 10.87 0.58
CA TRP A 212 16.55 9.65 -0.05
C TRP A 212 15.87 8.73 0.95
N VAL A 213 14.74 8.16 0.56
CA VAL A 213 13.99 7.18 1.33
C VAL A 213 13.73 5.97 0.44
N PHE A 214 14.09 4.78 0.93
CA PHE A 214 13.80 3.52 0.27
C PHE A 214 12.84 2.71 1.11
N VAL A 215 11.67 2.39 0.55
CA VAL A 215 10.63 1.59 1.20
C VAL A 215 10.48 0.28 0.45
N THR A 216 10.42 -0.82 1.22
CA THR A 216 10.10 -2.14 0.68
C THR A 216 8.92 -2.72 1.43
N ASN A 217 7.93 -3.23 0.71
CA ASN A 217 6.84 -4.02 1.30
C ASN A 217 6.86 -5.44 0.74
N PHE A 218 6.62 -6.40 1.62
CA PHE A 218 6.30 -7.78 1.26
C PHE A 218 4.90 -8.06 1.78
N ASN A 219 3.97 -8.37 0.88
CA ASN A 219 2.58 -8.62 1.21
C ASN A 219 2.26 -10.09 0.95
N TYR A 220 1.53 -10.68 1.90
CA TYR A 220 0.84 -11.95 1.71
C TYR A 220 -0.65 -11.69 1.93
N ASP A 221 -1.39 -11.70 0.84
CA ASP A 221 -2.80 -11.33 0.80
C ASP A 221 -3.68 -12.56 0.52
N ARG A 222 -4.95 -12.48 0.92
CA ARG A 222 -5.95 -13.50 0.67
C ARG A 222 -5.62 -14.86 1.33
N TYR A 223 -4.91 -14.84 2.45
CA TYR A 223 -4.81 -16.03 3.31
C TYR A 223 -6.22 -16.44 3.75
N LEU A 224 -6.57 -17.70 3.71
CA LEU A 224 -7.89 -18.31 3.86
C LEU A 224 -8.71 -18.40 2.54
N SER A 225 -8.20 -17.92 1.40
CA SER A 225 -8.79 -18.20 0.09
C SER A 225 -8.03 -19.32 -0.62
N ASP A 226 -8.64 -19.91 -1.65
CA ASP A 226 -7.99 -20.97 -2.45
C ASP A 226 -6.82 -20.47 -3.27
N TYR A 227 -6.74 -19.14 -3.52
CA TYR A 227 -5.70 -18.52 -4.34
C TYR A 227 -5.04 -17.34 -3.62
N PRO A 228 -4.16 -17.62 -2.63
CA PRO A 228 -3.41 -16.56 -1.96
C PRO A 228 -2.49 -15.83 -2.94
N GLU A 229 -2.19 -14.58 -2.62
CA GLU A 229 -1.36 -13.72 -3.45
C GLU A 229 -0.15 -13.22 -2.66
N MET A 230 1.04 -13.36 -3.26
CA MET A 230 2.25 -12.73 -2.78
C MET A 230 2.56 -11.52 -3.64
N SER A 231 2.95 -10.42 -3.02
CA SER A 231 3.42 -9.25 -3.74
C SER A 231 4.53 -8.53 -3.00
N TYR A 232 5.32 -7.79 -3.76
CA TYR A 232 6.30 -6.86 -3.21
C TYR A 232 6.14 -5.49 -3.85
N ILE A 233 6.53 -4.45 -3.10
CA ILE A 233 6.58 -3.08 -3.59
C ILE A 233 7.93 -2.51 -3.20
N LEU A 234 8.61 -1.90 -4.14
CA LEU A 234 9.89 -1.20 -3.96
C LEU A 234 9.71 0.25 -4.37
N THR A 235 9.89 1.17 -3.45
CA THR A 235 9.68 2.60 -3.67
C THR A 235 10.94 3.36 -3.29
N LEU A 236 11.47 4.13 -4.23
CA LEU A 236 12.57 5.05 -4.01
C LEU A 236 12.05 6.48 -4.13
N THR A 237 12.10 7.22 -3.04
CA THR A 237 11.66 8.62 -2.95
C THR A 237 12.86 9.53 -2.80
N HIS A 238 12.82 10.67 -3.46
CA HIS A 238 13.80 11.75 -3.33
C HIS A 238 13.10 13.06 -2.99
N THR A 239 13.51 13.68 -1.90
CA THR A 239 13.08 15.02 -1.51
C THR A 239 13.90 16.05 -2.27
N LEU A 240 13.25 16.79 -3.17
CA LEU A 240 13.88 17.82 -4.00
C LEU A 240 14.13 19.10 -3.19
N ASP A 241 13.13 19.51 -2.44
CA ASP A 241 13.13 20.65 -1.52
C ASP A 241 12.15 20.37 -0.36
N PRO A 242 12.02 21.25 0.65
CA PRO A 242 11.12 21.01 1.79
C PRO A 242 9.65 20.81 1.42
N LEU A 243 9.20 21.23 0.24
CA LEU A 243 7.80 21.13 -0.20
C LEU A 243 7.56 20.03 -1.22
N TRP A 244 8.59 19.65 -2.01
CA TRP A 244 8.42 18.70 -3.11
C TRP A 244 9.22 17.44 -2.93
N SER A 245 8.58 16.31 -3.13
CA SER A 245 9.23 15.01 -3.28
C SER A 245 8.75 14.30 -4.54
N VAL A 246 9.64 13.50 -5.12
CA VAL A 246 9.36 12.65 -6.29
C VAL A 246 9.70 11.21 -5.95
N TYR A 247 9.03 10.25 -6.57
CA TYR A 247 9.33 8.85 -6.34
C TYR A 247 9.18 8.02 -7.61
N VAL A 248 9.89 6.91 -7.63
CA VAL A 248 9.70 5.81 -8.57
C VAL A 248 9.34 4.55 -7.77
N GLU A 249 8.42 3.76 -8.28
CA GLU A 249 7.94 2.57 -7.60
C GLU A 249 7.76 1.42 -8.58
N HIS A 250 8.15 0.23 -8.14
CA HIS A 250 7.89 -1.03 -8.81
C HIS A 250 7.12 -1.95 -7.89
N GLN A 251 6.05 -2.55 -8.40
CA GLN A 251 5.26 -3.57 -7.71
C GLN A 251 5.22 -4.82 -8.56
N GLY A 252 5.61 -5.95 -7.96
CA GLY A 252 5.39 -7.27 -8.52
C GLY A 252 4.36 -8.03 -7.69
N SER A 253 3.44 -8.73 -8.35
CA SER A 253 2.49 -9.63 -7.70
C SER A 253 2.46 -10.97 -8.39
N GLN A 254 2.25 -12.03 -7.61
CA GLN A 254 2.20 -13.41 -8.07
C GLN A 254 1.16 -14.19 -7.28
N SER A 255 0.33 -14.93 -8.00
CA SER A 255 -0.54 -15.99 -7.47
C SER A 255 -0.49 -17.18 -8.42
N ASP A 256 -1.15 -18.27 -8.08
CA ASP A 256 -1.24 -19.47 -8.95
C ASP A 256 -1.92 -19.18 -10.28
N LEU A 257 -2.73 -18.12 -10.35
CA LEU A 257 -3.53 -17.78 -11.53
C LEU A 257 -2.95 -16.67 -12.39
N PHE A 258 -2.15 -15.76 -11.81
CA PHE A 258 -1.61 -14.63 -12.57
C PHE A 258 -0.37 -14.04 -11.92
N GLN A 259 0.40 -13.34 -12.75
CA GLN A 259 1.49 -12.46 -12.36
C GLN A 259 1.21 -11.06 -12.88
N ASP A 260 1.64 -10.03 -12.17
CA ASP A 260 1.65 -8.66 -12.67
C ASP A 260 2.91 -7.91 -12.25
N SER A 261 3.25 -6.88 -13.02
CA SER A 261 4.40 -6.01 -12.77
C SER A 261 4.02 -4.60 -13.16
N LEU A 262 3.97 -3.71 -12.16
CA LEU A 262 3.50 -2.33 -12.29
C LEU A 262 4.64 -1.36 -11.97
N TYR A 263 4.79 -0.34 -12.78
CA TYR A 263 5.70 0.77 -12.57
C TYR A 263 4.91 2.04 -12.31
N ARG A 264 5.38 2.86 -11.36
CA ARG A 264 4.79 4.15 -11.02
C ARG A 264 5.86 5.22 -10.93
N LEU A 265 5.48 6.39 -11.35
CA LEU A 265 6.22 7.63 -11.15
C LEU A 265 5.26 8.66 -10.56
N GLY A 266 5.67 9.36 -9.51
CA GLY A 266 4.79 10.33 -8.91
C GLY A 266 5.54 11.42 -8.16
N ALA A 267 4.76 12.40 -7.73
CA ALA A 267 5.21 13.53 -6.95
C ALA A 267 4.22 13.80 -5.81
N ALA A 268 4.76 14.30 -4.70
CA ALA A 268 4.00 14.82 -3.59
C ALA A 268 4.40 16.26 -3.31
N TYR A 269 3.43 17.08 -2.97
CA TYR A 269 3.57 18.47 -2.60
C TYR A 269 3.03 18.70 -1.19
N LEU A 270 3.87 19.14 -0.30
CA LEU A 270 3.50 19.51 1.06
C LEU A 270 2.86 20.90 1.04
N PHE A 271 1.52 20.93 1.09
CA PHE A 271 0.77 22.19 1.09
C PHE A 271 0.85 22.90 2.45
N SER A 272 0.84 22.14 3.54
CA SER A 272 1.09 22.57 4.91
C SER A 272 1.69 21.41 5.71
N GLU A 273 2.07 21.62 6.96
CA GLU A 273 2.61 20.56 7.83
C GLU A 273 1.62 19.37 7.96
N ASP A 274 0.32 19.65 7.83
CA ASP A 274 -0.77 18.67 7.98
C ASP A 274 -1.40 18.23 6.66
N ILE A 275 -1.09 18.86 5.52
CA ILE A 275 -1.75 18.58 4.24
C ILE A 275 -0.71 18.30 3.16
N GLN A 276 -0.84 17.13 2.53
CA GLN A 276 -0.06 16.74 1.36
C GLN A 276 -0.99 16.50 0.16
N LEU A 277 -0.62 17.05 -0.98
CA LEU A 277 -1.23 16.78 -2.28
C LEU A 277 -0.33 15.85 -3.08
N GLU A 278 -0.94 15.00 -3.94
CA GLU A 278 -0.19 13.96 -4.62
C GLU A 278 -0.71 13.64 -6.01
N ALA A 279 0.19 13.23 -6.89
CA ALA A 279 -0.13 12.74 -8.21
C ALA A 279 0.81 11.61 -8.64
N THR A 280 0.26 10.62 -9.36
CA THR A 280 0.98 9.43 -9.83
C THR A 280 0.55 9.09 -11.23
N LEU A 281 1.49 8.67 -12.06
CA LEU A 281 1.26 7.96 -13.31
C LEU A 281 1.85 6.57 -13.22
N GLY A 282 1.23 5.59 -13.83
CA GLY A 282 1.76 4.23 -13.82
C GLY A 282 1.26 3.39 -15.00
N ALA A 283 2.00 2.32 -15.23
CA ALA A 283 1.70 1.35 -16.28
C ALA A 283 2.15 -0.06 -15.87
N SER A 284 1.51 -1.07 -16.45
CA SER A 284 1.93 -2.47 -16.41
C SER A 284 3.01 -2.72 -17.44
N SER A 285 3.97 -3.61 -17.15
CA SER A 285 4.94 -4.08 -18.14
C SER A 285 4.38 -5.12 -19.09
N LYS A 286 3.16 -5.62 -18.84
CA LYS A 286 2.50 -6.63 -19.66
C LYS A 286 1.85 -6.03 -20.90
N SER A 287 1.89 -6.79 -21.98
CA SER A 287 1.17 -6.46 -23.22
C SER A 287 -0.30 -6.88 -23.20
N ALA A 288 -0.66 -7.91 -22.41
CA ALA A 288 -2.02 -8.44 -22.30
C ALA A 288 -2.29 -9.09 -20.92
N PRO A 289 -3.09 -8.48 -20.05
CA PRO A 289 -3.65 -7.14 -20.18
C PRO A 289 -2.62 -6.06 -19.97
N SER A 290 -2.57 -5.07 -20.84
CA SER A 290 -1.84 -3.84 -20.56
C SER A 290 -2.68 -2.94 -19.67
N SER A 291 -2.04 -2.18 -18.80
CA SER A 291 -2.74 -1.18 -17.98
C SER A 291 -1.97 0.14 -17.93
N ILE A 292 -2.72 1.23 -18.01
CA ILE A 292 -2.22 2.59 -17.76
C ILE A 292 -3.14 3.23 -16.74
N PHE A 293 -2.56 3.99 -15.82
CA PHE A 293 -3.34 4.64 -14.79
C PHE A 293 -2.75 5.96 -14.31
N ALA A 294 -3.62 6.82 -13.80
CA ALA A 294 -3.27 8.06 -13.15
C ALA A 294 -4.01 8.14 -11.80
N ASN A 295 -3.34 8.58 -10.76
CA ASN A 295 -3.92 8.80 -9.44
C ASN A 295 -3.67 10.24 -9.01
N VAL A 296 -4.64 10.80 -8.30
CA VAL A 296 -4.51 12.06 -7.56
C VAL A 296 -5.09 11.88 -6.18
N GLY A 297 -4.54 12.57 -5.20
CA GLY A 297 -5.00 12.43 -3.83
C GLY A 297 -4.60 13.58 -2.93
N VAL A 298 -5.16 13.53 -1.74
CA VAL A 298 -4.89 14.44 -0.64
C VAL A 298 -4.79 13.63 0.65
N SER A 299 -3.80 13.95 1.45
CA SER A 299 -3.62 13.40 2.79
C SER A 299 -3.73 14.53 3.80
N TYR A 300 -4.44 14.27 4.89
CA TYR A 300 -4.66 15.20 5.98
C TYR A 300 -4.34 14.56 7.32
N ARG A 301 -3.59 15.27 8.15
CA ARG A 301 -3.22 14.86 9.50
C ARG A 301 -3.93 15.72 10.53
N LEU A 302 -4.37 15.11 11.61
CA LEU A 302 -5.00 15.75 12.76
C LEU A 302 -4.33 15.21 14.04
N ASP A 303 -3.75 16.11 14.81
CA ASP A 303 -3.18 15.85 16.14
C ASP A 303 -4.18 16.29 17.22
N PHE A 304 -4.35 15.52 18.32
CA PHE A 304 -5.29 15.81 19.43
C PHE A 304 -4.82 15.32 20.80
#